data_25588f074e28c9f4d76934b3458588bf
#
_entry.id   25588f074e28c9f4d76934b3458588bf
#
_cell.length_a   1.000
_cell.length_b   1.000
_cell.length_c   1.000
_cell.angle_alpha   90.00
_cell.angle_beta   90.00
_cell.angle_gamma   90.00
#
_symmetry.space_group_name_H-M   'P 1'
#
loop_
_entity.id
_entity.type
_entity.pdbx_description
1 polymer ?
#
loop_
_entity_poly.entity_id
_entity_poly.type
_entity_poly.pdbx_seq_one_letter_code
_entity_poly.pdbx_strand_id
1 'polypeptide(L)'
;MIKTDILIIGAGPTGLFTVFEAGLLKLKCHLIDALPQPGGQCSEIYPKKPIYDIPAFPEILAGHLVDNLMEQIRPFEAGFTLGERAETL
;
A
#
# COMPACT_ATOMS: atom_id res chain seq x y z
N MET A 1 -16.67 7.65 -12.05
CA MET A 1 -16.35 6.21 -12.10
C MET A 1 -14.84 6.02 -12.16
N ILE A 2 -14.33 5.15 -11.31
CA ILE A 2 -12.91 4.82 -11.29
C ILE A 2 -12.64 3.71 -12.30
N LYS A 3 -11.70 3.96 -13.21
CA LYS A 3 -11.28 2.95 -14.18
C LYS A 3 -9.90 2.44 -13.81
N THR A 4 -9.80 1.14 -13.54
CA THR A 4 -8.54 0.52 -13.18
C THR A 4 -8.55 -0.93 -13.65
N ASP A 5 -7.36 -1.53 -13.77
CA ASP A 5 -7.23 -2.94 -14.12
C ASP A 5 -7.37 -3.83 -12.90
N ILE A 6 -6.91 -3.36 -11.74
CA ILE A 6 -6.93 -4.11 -10.49
C ILE A 6 -7.41 -3.20 -9.36
N LEU A 7 -8.40 -3.69 -8.61
CA LEU A 7 -8.85 -3.04 -7.38
C LEU A 7 -8.26 -3.79 -6.18
N ILE A 8 -7.53 -3.08 -5.33
CA ILE A 8 -6.90 -3.65 -4.15
C ILE A 8 -7.62 -3.13 -2.91
N ILE A 9 -8.09 -4.05 -2.08
CA ILE A 9 -8.73 -3.70 -0.81
C ILE A 9 -7.68 -3.80 0.28
N GLY A 10 -7.35 -2.65 0.87
CA GLY A 10 -6.29 -2.53 1.84
C GLY A 10 -5.04 -1.90 1.25
N ALA A 11 -4.61 -0.78 1.85
CA ALA A 11 -3.40 -0.07 1.43
C ALA A 11 -2.25 -0.30 2.41
N GLY A 12 -2.21 -1.48 3.03
CA GLY A 12 -1.09 -1.92 3.87
C GLY A 12 0.11 -2.33 3.03
N PRO A 13 1.21 -2.79 3.66
CA PRO A 13 2.44 -3.12 2.92
C PRO A 13 2.23 -4.14 1.80
N THR A 14 1.42 -5.17 2.02
CA THR A 14 1.16 -6.18 0.98
C THR A 14 0.42 -5.56 -0.21
N GLY A 15 -0.58 -4.72 0.05
CA GLY A 15 -1.32 -4.03 -1.01
C GLY A 15 -0.42 -3.09 -1.80
N LEU A 16 0.43 -2.33 -1.11
CA LEU A 16 1.37 -1.42 -1.75
C LEU A 16 2.36 -2.18 -2.62
N PHE A 17 2.90 -3.30 -2.14
CA PHE A 17 3.82 -4.10 -2.94
C PHE A 17 3.14 -4.73 -4.15
N THR A 18 1.86 -5.07 -4.04
CA THR A 18 1.07 -5.57 -5.17
C THR A 18 1.04 -4.55 -6.30
N VAL A 19 0.96 -3.26 -5.98
CA VAL A 19 1.02 -2.20 -6.99
C VAL A 19 2.32 -2.26 -7.78
N PHE A 20 3.44 -2.49 -7.09
CA PHE A 20 4.74 -2.61 -7.74
C PHE A 20 4.76 -3.77 -8.72
N GLU A 21 4.32 -4.95 -8.28
CA GLU A 21 4.30 -6.14 -9.13
C GLU A 21 3.36 -5.97 -10.32
N ALA A 22 2.15 -5.44 -10.09
CA ALA A 22 1.19 -5.19 -11.16
C ALA A 22 1.72 -4.14 -12.13
N GLY A 23 2.41 -3.11 -11.62
CA GLY A 23 3.00 -2.06 -12.46
C GLY A 23 4.05 -2.59 -13.42
N LEU A 24 4.84 -3.59 -12.98
CA LEU A 24 5.80 -4.24 -13.87
C LEU A 24 5.10 -4.95 -15.03
N LEU A 25 3.85 -5.35 -14.86
CA LEU A 25 3.02 -5.95 -15.90
C LEU A 25 2.18 -4.91 -16.64
N LYS A 26 2.42 -3.63 -16.38
CA LYS A 26 1.71 -2.50 -16.99
C LYS A 26 0.22 -2.49 -16.67
N LEU A 27 -0.15 -2.98 -15.51
CA LEU A 27 -1.52 -2.93 -15.02
C LEU A 27 -1.68 -1.74 -14.07
N LYS A 28 -2.82 -1.08 -14.13
CA LYS A 28 -3.12 0.03 -13.24
C LYS A 28 -3.88 -0.47 -12.03
N CYS A 29 -3.53 0.06 -10.85
CA CYS A 29 -4.15 -0.31 -9.60
C CYS A 29 -4.87 0.87 -8.96
N HIS A 30 -5.93 0.57 -8.23
CA HIS A 30 -6.58 1.51 -7.34
C HIS A 30 -6.76 0.81 -5.99
N LEU A 31 -6.39 1.49 -4.90
CA LEU A 31 -6.44 0.93 -3.56
C LEU A 31 -7.51 1.62 -2.74
N ILE A 32 -8.25 0.84 -1.95
CA ILE A 32 -9.28 1.35 -1.03
C ILE A 32 -8.90 0.90 0.38
N ASP A 33 -8.93 1.82 1.34
CA ASP A 33 -8.68 1.48 2.74
C ASP A 33 -9.59 2.31 3.64
N ALA A 34 -10.02 1.70 4.73
CA ALA A 34 -10.83 2.39 5.75
C ALA A 34 -10.00 3.40 6.55
N LEU A 35 -8.68 3.22 6.62
CA LEU A 35 -7.80 4.15 7.30
C LEU A 35 -7.48 5.36 6.42
N PRO A 36 -7.20 6.53 7.03
CA PRO A 36 -7.07 7.79 6.27
C PRO A 36 -5.75 7.97 5.55
N GLN A 37 -4.80 7.04 5.69
CA GLN A 37 -3.50 7.15 5.03
C GLN A 37 -3.00 5.78 4.59
N PRO A 38 -2.11 5.71 3.56
CA PRO A 38 -1.54 4.44 3.12
C PRO A 38 -0.71 3.79 4.22
N GLY A 39 -0.54 2.48 4.15
CA GLY A 39 0.25 1.72 5.11
C GLY A 39 -0.58 0.97 6.12
N GLY A 40 -1.90 1.21 6.17
CA GLY A 40 -2.79 0.52 7.09
C GLY A 40 -2.36 0.70 8.54
N GLN A 41 -2.42 -0.37 9.31
CA GLN A 41 -2.04 -0.31 10.72
C GLN A 41 -0.57 0.03 10.94
N CYS A 42 0.30 -0.32 9.99
CA CYS A 42 1.73 0.00 10.08
C CYS A 42 1.97 1.51 10.13
N SER A 43 1.20 2.26 9.36
CA SER A 43 1.35 3.72 9.28
C SER A 43 0.53 4.43 10.35
N GLU A 44 -0.72 4.01 10.56
CA GLU A 44 -1.68 4.71 11.41
C GLU A 44 -1.46 4.42 12.89
N ILE A 45 -1.24 3.14 13.24
CA ILE A 45 -1.24 2.70 14.64
C ILE A 45 0.17 2.44 15.16
N TYR A 46 1.02 1.79 14.36
CA TYR A 46 2.33 1.32 14.81
C TYR A 46 3.48 1.81 13.93
N PRO A 47 3.60 3.13 13.63
CA PRO A 47 4.64 3.61 12.71
C PRO A 47 6.07 3.39 13.23
N LYS A 48 6.24 3.29 14.54
CA LYS A 48 7.56 3.10 15.17
C LYS A 48 7.82 1.66 15.60
N LYS A 49 6.91 0.73 15.27
CA LYS A 49 7.11 -0.67 15.61
C LYS A 49 8.17 -1.28 14.69
N PRO A 50 9.22 -1.93 15.23
CA PRO A 50 10.20 -2.59 14.39
C PRO A 50 9.62 -3.85 13.76
N ILE A 51 10.02 -4.11 12.52
CA ILE A 51 9.60 -5.28 11.74
C ILE A 51 10.86 -6.01 11.31
N TYR A 52 10.87 -7.34 11.48
CA TYR A 52 12.07 -8.15 11.28
C TYR A 52 11.97 -9.12 10.11
N ASP A 53 10.80 -9.31 9.55
CA ASP A 53 10.54 -10.34 8.53
C ASP A 53 10.40 -9.79 7.11
N ILE A 54 11.06 -8.67 6.83
CA ILE A 54 11.08 -8.08 5.49
C ILE A 54 12.38 -8.46 4.79
N PRO A 55 12.31 -9.04 3.58
CA PRO A 55 13.52 -9.36 2.83
C PRO A 55 14.44 -8.14 2.68
N ALA A 56 15.74 -8.37 2.79
CA ALA A 56 16.77 -7.34 2.67
C ALA A 56 16.85 -6.34 3.83
N PHE A 57 15.95 -6.43 4.80
CA PHE A 57 15.99 -5.58 6.00
C PHE A 57 15.99 -6.45 7.24
N PRO A 58 17.13 -6.59 7.94
CA PRO A 58 17.15 -7.30 9.23
C PRO A 58 16.18 -6.71 10.23
N GLU A 59 16.01 -5.38 10.18
CA GLU A 59 15.03 -4.65 10.99
C GLU A 59 14.67 -3.36 10.26
N ILE A 60 13.39 -3.00 10.29
CA ILE A 60 12.92 -1.73 9.74
C ILE A 60 11.72 -1.26 10.54
N LEU A 61 11.61 0.03 10.81
CA LEU A 61 10.42 0.58 11.45
C LEU A 61 9.25 0.56 10.46
N ALA A 62 8.05 0.25 10.98
CA ALA A 62 6.86 0.11 10.13
C ALA A 62 6.60 1.36 9.28
N GLY A 63 6.77 2.56 9.86
CA GLY A 63 6.61 3.80 9.12
C GLY A 63 7.63 3.95 7.99
N HIS A 64 8.86 3.56 8.22
CA HIS A 64 9.91 3.60 7.20
C HIS A 64 9.63 2.59 6.08
N LEU A 65 9.11 1.41 6.42
CA LEU A 65 8.72 0.43 5.41
C LEU A 65 7.65 0.99 4.49
N VAL A 66 6.63 1.63 5.05
CA VAL A 66 5.56 2.24 4.26
C VAL A 66 6.11 3.34 3.36
N ASP A 67 6.96 4.22 3.89
CA ASP A 67 7.56 5.30 3.10
C ASP A 67 8.36 4.74 1.93
N ASN A 68 9.14 3.69 2.16
CA ASN A 68 9.92 3.04 1.09
C ASN A 68 9.02 2.41 0.04
N LEU A 69 7.93 1.75 0.46
CA LEU A 69 6.99 1.16 -0.49
C LEU A 69 6.28 2.23 -1.33
N MET A 70 5.87 3.34 -0.70
CA MET A 70 5.25 4.45 -1.42
C MET A 70 6.20 5.03 -2.47
N GLU A 71 7.47 5.16 -2.14
CA GLU A 71 8.48 5.63 -3.07
C GLU A 71 8.66 4.66 -4.24
N GLN A 72 8.65 3.35 -3.93
CA GLN A 72 8.83 2.30 -4.92
C GLN A 72 7.70 2.25 -5.94
N ILE A 73 6.47 2.57 -5.51
CA ILE A 73 5.30 2.50 -6.39
C ILE A 73 4.98 3.83 -7.09
N ARG A 74 5.65 4.92 -6.73
CA ARG A 74 5.36 6.24 -7.30
C ARG A 74 5.29 6.26 -8.82
N PRO A 75 6.21 5.62 -9.56
CA PRO A 75 6.16 5.65 -11.02
C PRO A 75 4.90 5.04 -11.62
N PHE A 76 4.18 4.22 -10.88
CA PHE A 76 3.01 3.50 -11.41
C PHE A 76 1.70 4.26 -11.22
N GLU A 77 1.73 5.39 -10.52
CA GLU A 77 0.61 6.31 -10.39
C GLU A 77 -0.70 5.64 -9.95
N ALA A 78 -0.63 4.75 -8.96
CA ALA A 78 -1.82 4.08 -8.43
C ALA A 78 -2.77 5.09 -7.81
N GLY A 79 -4.08 4.86 -7.95
CA GLY A 79 -5.09 5.64 -7.28
C GLY A 79 -5.37 5.12 -5.87
N PHE A 80 -5.78 6.03 -4.99
CA PHE A 80 -6.12 5.69 -3.60
C PHE A 80 -7.48 6.27 -3.24
N THR A 81 -8.32 5.45 -2.61
CA THR A 81 -9.52 5.90 -1.92
C THR A 81 -9.34 5.54 -0.45
N LEU A 82 -9.02 6.52 0.37
CA LEU A 82 -8.69 6.32 1.77
C LEU A 82 -9.81 6.84 2.67
N GLY A 83 -9.91 6.26 3.88
CA GLY A 83 -10.94 6.64 4.83
C GLY A 83 -12.31 6.08 4.48
N GLU A 84 -12.39 5.15 3.54
CA GLU A 84 -13.65 4.53 3.14
C GLU A 84 -13.53 3.01 3.19
N ARG A 85 -14.63 2.38 3.60
CA ARG A 85 -14.72 0.94 3.68
C ARG A 85 -15.27 0.39 2.35
N ALA A 86 -14.65 -0.68 1.84
CA ALA A 86 -15.15 -1.36 0.65
C ALA A 86 -16.31 -2.28 1.06
N GLU A 87 -17.54 -1.85 0.84
CA GLU A 87 -18.73 -2.60 1.24
C GLU A 87 -19.36 -3.36 0.08
N THR A 88 -19.26 -2.80 -1.11
CA THR A 88 -19.86 -3.39 -2.32
C THR A 88 -18.86 -3.29 -3.47
N LEU A 89 -18.60 -4.39 -4.09
CA LEU A 89 -17.70 -4.46 -5.24
C LEU A 89 -18.46 -4.78 -6.52
#